data_bc21738805bdbe01d547d6438dcef48d
#
_entry.id   bc21738805bdbe01d547d6438dcef48d
#
_cell.length_a   1.000
_cell.length_b   1.000
_cell.length_c   1.000
_cell.angle_alpha   90.00
_cell.angle_beta   90.00
_cell.angle_gamma   90.00
#
_symmetry.space_group_name_H-M   'P 1'
#
loop_
_entity.id
_entity.type
_entity.pdbx_description
1 polymer ?
#
loop_
_entity_poly.entity_id
_entity_poly.type
_entity_poly.pdbx_seq_one_letter_code
_entity_poly.pdbx_strand_id
1 'polypeptide(L)'
;MNFVGIIAEYDPFHSGHALQLRMLRQRGASTIAVCMSTGVVQRGGVPILPEAVRVRAALAAGADLVVALPAPYANASAEQFAAAGVHLLAALGCDTLAFGAETPEPAPLQAAAAALCSAAFPAALRSQLESGLPFAAARAAAAETLCPGAADLLQTPNNILGIEYCKALLRLNSQIRPVTIRREGMGYHETAVPEGDSA
;
A
#
# COMPACT_ATOMS: atom_id res chain seq x y z
N MET A 1 -8.96 16.68 -2.83
CA MET A 1 -9.09 15.50 -1.91
C MET A 1 -10.08 15.88 -0.82
N ASN A 2 -11.25 15.26 -0.82
CA ASN A 2 -12.22 15.58 0.23
C ASN A 2 -12.22 14.49 1.31
N PHE A 3 -12.36 13.25 0.93
CA PHE A 3 -12.35 12.11 1.83
C PHE A 3 -11.23 11.12 1.46
N VAL A 4 -10.15 11.14 2.21
CA VAL A 4 -8.94 10.33 1.98
C VAL A 4 -8.97 9.06 2.79
N GLY A 5 -8.73 7.92 2.14
CA GLY A 5 -8.52 6.63 2.79
C GLY A 5 -7.04 6.27 2.82
N ILE A 6 -6.61 5.63 3.91
CA ILE A 6 -5.28 5.04 4.08
C ILE A 6 -5.48 3.59 4.51
N ILE A 7 -4.67 2.66 3.98
CA ILE A 7 -4.59 1.28 4.48
C ILE A 7 -3.27 1.15 5.22
N ALA A 8 -3.30 0.74 6.49
CA ALA A 8 -2.11 0.73 7.35
C ALA A 8 -2.13 -0.40 8.37
N GLU A 9 -0.95 -0.69 8.93
CA GLU A 9 -0.78 -1.58 10.06
C GLU A 9 -0.46 -0.81 11.34
N TYR A 10 0.34 0.27 11.21
CA TYR A 10 0.84 1.08 12.32
C TYR A 10 1.51 0.25 13.43
N ASP A 11 2.42 -0.59 13.03
CA ASP A 11 3.08 -1.55 13.92
C ASP A 11 4.61 -1.35 14.04
N PRO A 12 5.02 -0.38 14.89
CA PRO A 12 4.22 0.63 15.59
C PRO A 12 3.86 1.86 14.73
N PHE A 13 3.00 2.73 15.25
CA PHE A 13 2.81 4.07 14.70
C PHE A 13 4.06 4.92 14.99
N HIS A 14 4.63 5.57 13.98
CA HIS A 14 5.87 6.34 14.07
C HIS A 14 5.77 7.71 13.36
N SER A 15 6.83 8.53 13.47
CA SER A 15 6.90 9.89 12.91
C SER A 15 6.58 9.97 11.42
N GLY A 16 6.99 8.99 10.62
CA GLY A 16 6.65 8.92 9.19
C GLY A 16 5.15 8.78 8.91
N HIS A 17 4.43 8.03 9.75
CA HIS A 17 2.96 7.95 9.65
C HIS A 17 2.30 9.28 10.04
N ALA A 18 2.79 9.94 11.08
CA ALA A 18 2.31 11.27 11.46
C ALA A 18 2.59 12.31 10.37
N LEU A 19 3.75 12.24 9.73
CA LEU A 19 4.09 13.10 8.58
C LEU A 19 3.12 12.88 7.42
N GLN A 20 2.81 11.64 7.08
CA GLN A 20 1.84 11.30 6.03
C GLN A 20 0.49 11.97 6.29
N LEU A 21 -0.05 11.86 7.51
CA LEU A 21 -1.33 12.48 7.87
C LEU A 21 -1.27 14.01 7.76
N ARG A 22 -0.20 14.65 8.26
CA ARG A 22 0.02 16.11 8.13
C ARG A 22 0.09 16.55 6.67
N MET A 23 0.85 15.84 5.83
CA MET A 23 0.96 16.15 4.39
C MET A 23 -0.38 16.06 3.68
N LEU A 24 -1.22 15.09 4.01
CA LEU A 24 -2.57 14.96 3.46
C LEU A 24 -3.45 16.14 3.86
N ARG A 25 -3.39 16.57 5.13
CA ARG A 25 -4.08 17.78 5.60
C ARG A 25 -3.62 19.04 4.86
N GLN A 26 -2.32 19.21 4.70
CA GLN A 26 -1.74 20.33 3.94
C GLN A 26 -2.16 20.33 2.46
N ARG A 27 -2.39 19.15 1.87
CA ARG A 27 -2.92 18.98 0.52
C ARG A 27 -4.45 19.13 0.43
N GLY A 28 -5.11 19.51 1.52
CA GLY A 28 -6.54 19.83 1.56
C GLY A 28 -7.45 18.63 1.85
N ALA A 29 -6.97 17.57 2.50
CA ALA A 29 -7.84 16.49 2.96
C ALA A 29 -8.77 17.01 4.08
N SER A 30 -10.09 16.99 3.83
CA SER A 30 -11.10 17.37 4.83
C SER A 30 -11.33 16.27 5.85
N THR A 31 -11.37 15.02 5.40
CA THR A 31 -11.56 13.83 6.22
C THR A 31 -10.52 12.78 5.87
N ILE A 32 -9.93 12.13 6.87
CA ILE A 32 -8.97 11.04 6.70
C ILE A 32 -9.47 9.80 7.47
N ALA A 33 -9.78 8.74 6.72
CA ALA A 33 -10.10 7.43 7.28
C ALA A 33 -8.88 6.50 7.14
N VAL A 34 -8.61 5.74 8.18
CA VAL A 34 -7.57 4.71 8.19
C VAL A 34 -8.22 3.33 8.31
N CYS A 35 -8.03 2.49 7.31
CA CYS A 35 -8.34 1.07 7.37
C CYS A 35 -7.12 0.34 7.97
N MET A 36 -7.23 -0.08 9.23
CA MET A 36 -6.09 -0.58 10.01
C MET A 36 -6.24 -2.06 10.35
N SER A 37 -5.19 -2.85 10.12
CA SER A 37 -5.13 -4.25 10.58
C SER A 37 -5.27 -4.34 12.10
N THR A 38 -6.05 -5.32 12.58
CA THR A 38 -6.41 -5.45 14.00
C THR A 38 -5.43 -6.34 14.79
N GLY A 39 -5.81 -7.55 15.10
CA GLY A 39 -5.06 -8.48 15.95
C GLY A 39 -3.86 -9.17 15.31
N VAL A 40 -3.70 -9.04 13.98
CA VAL A 40 -2.60 -9.60 13.20
C VAL A 40 -2.14 -8.58 12.14
N VAL A 41 -0.88 -8.67 11.74
CA VAL A 41 -0.32 -7.85 10.65
C VAL A 41 -0.11 -8.68 9.38
N GLN A 42 -0.02 -8.03 8.24
CA GLN A 42 0.02 -8.65 6.91
C GLN A 42 1.15 -9.68 6.78
N ARG A 43 2.24 -9.51 7.50
CA ARG A 43 3.37 -10.46 7.52
C ARG A 43 3.18 -11.66 8.45
N GLY A 44 1.98 -11.82 9.04
CA GLY A 44 1.63 -12.97 9.88
C GLY A 44 2.06 -12.86 11.34
N GLY A 45 2.53 -11.69 11.78
CA GLY A 45 2.91 -11.44 13.17
C GLY A 45 1.75 -10.95 14.04
N VAL A 46 1.98 -10.98 15.35
CA VAL A 46 1.16 -10.25 16.33
C VAL A 46 1.72 -8.83 16.42
N PRO A 47 0.88 -7.78 16.37
CA PRO A 47 1.35 -6.40 16.50
C PRO A 47 2.12 -6.16 17.80
N ILE A 48 3.18 -5.34 17.72
CA ILE A 48 4.01 -4.95 18.87
C ILE A 48 3.19 -4.21 19.92
N LEU A 49 2.22 -3.40 19.48
CA LEU A 49 1.34 -2.63 20.35
C LEU A 49 -0.12 -3.07 20.21
N PRO A 50 -0.88 -3.05 21.32
CA PRO A 50 -2.31 -3.32 21.30
C PRO A 50 -3.05 -2.42 20.31
N GLU A 51 -4.11 -2.94 19.69
CA GLU A 51 -4.93 -2.22 18.71
C GLU A 51 -5.39 -0.84 19.24
N ALA A 52 -5.90 -0.79 20.46
CA ALA A 52 -6.38 0.46 21.08
C ALA A 52 -5.28 1.55 21.20
N VAL A 53 -4.01 1.15 21.34
CA VAL A 53 -2.88 2.09 21.38
C VAL A 53 -2.61 2.63 19.97
N ARG A 54 -2.60 1.76 18.97
CA ARG A 54 -2.39 2.13 17.56
C ARG A 54 -3.50 3.03 17.04
N VAL A 55 -4.77 2.72 17.38
CA VAL A 55 -5.94 3.55 17.05
C VAL A 55 -5.81 4.94 17.67
N ARG A 56 -5.51 5.03 18.98
CA ARG A 56 -5.33 6.33 19.65
C ARG A 56 -4.20 7.15 19.04
N ALA A 57 -3.08 6.52 18.68
CA ALA A 57 -1.96 7.20 18.03
C ALA A 57 -2.36 7.79 16.66
N ALA A 58 -3.10 7.02 15.84
CA ALA A 58 -3.58 7.49 14.55
C ALA A 58 -4.56 8.68 14.69
N LEU A 59 -5.53 8.59 15.61
CA LEU A 59 -6.49 9.66 15.87
C LEU A 59 -5.80 10.92 16.41
N ALA A 60 -4.88 10.77 17.37
CA ALA A 60 -4.11 11.87 17.94
C ALA A 60 -3.22 12.56 16.89
N ALA A 61 -2.76 11.81 15.87
CA ALA A 61 -1.95 12.35 14.78
C ALA A 61 -2.76 12.99 13.64
N GLY A 62 -4.10 12.97 13.70
CA GLY A 62 -4.98 13.68 12.78
C GLY A 62 -5.82 12.80 11.85
N ALA A 63 -5.92 11.50 12.06
CA ALA A 63 -6.97 10.69 11.46
C ALA A 63 -8.33 11.02 12.11
N ASP A 64 -9.41 11.03 11.32
CA ASP A 64 -10.78 11.29 11.83
C ASP A 64 -11.51 9.98 12.14
N LEU A 65 -11.18 8.92 11.44
CA LEU A 65 -11.82 7.61 11.56
C LEU A 65 -10.78 6.51 11.43
N VAL A 66 -10.87 5.49 12.27
CA VAL A 66 -10.13 4.24 12.10
C VAL A 66 -11.14 3.11 12.00
N VAL A 67 -11.08 2.34 10.91
CA VAL A 67 -11.89 1.15 10.72
C VAL A 67 -11.02 -0.10 10.73
N ALA A 68 -11.55 -1.17 11.28
CA ALA A 68 -10.85 -2.43 11.39
C ALA A 68 -10.74 -3.14 10.04
N LEU A 69 -9.53 -3.59 9.68
CA LEU A 69 -9.30 -4.62 8.70
C LEU A 69 -9.10 -5.95 9.45
N PRO A 70 -10.11 -6.82 9.51
CA PRO A 70 -10.03 -8.02 10.35
C PRO A 70 -9.26 -9.16 9.68
N ALA A 71 -8.87 -10.16 10.48
CA ALA A 71 -8.49 -11.44 9.95
C ALA A 71 -9.70 -12.09 9.20
N PRO A 72 -9.47 -12.88 8.10
CA PRO A 72 -8.16 -13.28 7.58
C PRO A 72 -7.50 -12.24 6.67
N TYR A 73 -8.16 -11.13 6.35
CA TYR A 73 -7.67 -10.15 5.37
C TYR A 73 -6.42 -9.40 5.87
N ALA A 74 -6.35 -9.13 7.17
CA ALA A 74 -5.21 -8.42 7.77
C ALA A 74 -3.88 -9.17 7.62
N ASN A 75 -3.89 -10.51 7.55
CA ASN A 75 -2.70 -11.36 7.38
C ASN A 75 -2.69 -12.15 6.06
N ALA A 76 -3.45 -11.70 5.09
CA ALA A 76 -3.50 -12.32 3.77
C ALA A 76 -2.32 -11.90 2.88
N SER A 77 -2.26 -12.43 1.65
CA SER A 77 -1.32 -11.96 0.64
C SER A 77 -1.50 -10.46 0.38
N ALA A 78 -0.45 -9.78 -0.12
CA ALA A 78 -0.53 -8.36 -0.45
C ALA A 78 -1.73 -8.02 -1.36
N GLU A 79 -2.05 -8.90 -2.30
CA GLU A 79 -3.21 -8.75 -3.20
C GLU A 79 -4.55 -8.78 -2.43
N GLN A 80 -4.74 -9.75 -1.55
CA GLN A 80 -5.98 -9.89 -0.79
C GLN A 80 -6.11 -8.81 0.29
N PHE A 81 -5.02 -8.46 0.96
CA PHE A 81 -4.94 -7.36 1.91
C PHE A 81 -5.34 -6.03 1.23
N ALA A 82 -4.74 -5.73 0.08
CA ALA A 82 -5.05 -4.54 -0.70
C ALA A 82 -6.51 -4.52 -1.17
N ALA A 83 -7.00 -5.65 -1.70
CA ALA A 83 -8.38 -5.75 -2.17
C ALA A 83 -9.38 -5.48 -1.04
N ALA A 84 -9.22 -6.10 0.12
CA ALA A 84 -10.10 -5.91 1.25
C ALA A 84 -10.08 -4.47 1.77
N GLY A 85 -8.89 -3.88 1.94
CA GLY A 85 -8.76 -2.49 2.37
C GLY A 85 -9.40 -1.51 1.39
N VAL A 86 -9.17 -1.68 0.08
CA VAL A 86 -9.78 -0.84 -0.97
C VAL A 86 -11.31 -0.98 -0.97
N HIS A 87 -11.86 -2.20 -0.81
CA HIS A 87 -13.30 -2.39 -0.72
C HIS A 87 -13.90 -1.66 0.48
N LEU A 88 -13.27 -1.72 1.65
CA LEU A 88 -13.74 -1.00 2.84
C LEU A 88 -13.72 0.51 2.62
N LEU A 89 -12.64 1.06 2.06
CA LEU A 89 -12.54 2.50 1.80
C LEU A 89 -13.53 2.95 0.72
N ALA A 90 -13.79 2.12 -0.28
CA ALA A 90 -14.82 2.38 -1.29
C ALA A 90 -16.23 2.39 -0.68
N ALA A 91 -16.53 1.43 0.20
CA ALA A 91 -17.80 1.36 0.91
C ALA A 91 -18.03 2.56 1.86
N LEU A 92 -16.95 3.14 2.40
CA LEU A 92 -16.99 4.38 3.18
C LEU A 92 -17.22 5.64 2.33
N GLY A 93 -17.05 5.54 1.00
CA GLY A 93 -17.18 6.68 0.10
C GLY A 93 -15.93 7.55 -0.02
N CYS A 94 -14.75 7.00 0.27
CA CYS A 94 -13.49 7.72 0.03
C CYS A 94 -13.34 8.10 -1.45
N ASP A 95 -12.84 9.29 -1.72
CA ASP A 95 -12.54 9.78 -3.08
C ASP A 95 -11.07 9.62 -3.46
N THR A 96 -10.22 9.40 -2.47
CA THR A 96 -8.77 9.33 -2.63
C THR A 96 -8.21 8.19 -1.77
N LEU A 97 -7.29 7.40 -2.32
CA LEU A 97 -6.50 6.41 -1.59
C LEU A 97 -5.06 6.90 -1.51
N ALA A 98 -4.59 7.22 -0.31
CA ALA A 98 -3.22 7.68 -0.07
C ALA A 98 -2.37 6.56 0.53
N PHE A 99 -1.17 6.38 0.00
CA PHE A 99 -0.21 5.38 0.51
C PHE A 99 1.23 5.84 0.34
N GLY A 100 2.12 5.34 1.19
CA GLY A 100 3.56 5.55 1.05
C GLY A 100 4.11 4.70 -0.10
N ALA A 101 5.01 5.27 -0.90
CA ALA A 101 5.69 4.56 -1.97
C ALA A 101 7.13 5.08 -2.14
N GLU A 102 8.00 4.26 -2.69
CA GLU A 102 9.34 4.68 -3.12
C GLU A 102 9.25 5.54 -4.38
N THR A 103 8.27 5.26 -5.23
CA THR A 103 7.98 6.04 -6.43
C THR A 103 7.10 7.24 -6.08
N PRO A 104 7.53 8.47 -6.42
CA PRO A 104 6.83 9.68 -5.99
C PRO A 104 5.48 9.90 -6.69
N GLU A 105 5.33 9.37 -7.89
CA GLU A 105 4.12 9.56 -8.71
C GLU A 105 3.31 8.26 -8.82
N PRO A 106 1.96 8.31 -8.77
CA PRO A 106 1.14 7.11 -8.86
C PRO A 106 1.07 6.52 -10.27
N ALA A 107 1.32 7.30 -11.31
CA ALA A 107 1.14 6.87 -12.71
C ALA A 107 1.95 5.61 -13.09
N PRO A 108 3.24 5.48 -12.74
CA PRO A 108 3.99 4.24 -13.02
C PRO A 108 3.40 3.02 -12.32
N LEU A 109 2.91 3.16 -11.06
CA LEU A 109 2.28 2.08 -10.30
C LEU A 109 0.94 1.66 -10.94
N GLN A 110 0.17 2.63 -11.44
CA GLN A 110 -1.09 2.38 -12.16
C GLN A 110 -0.82 1.66 -13.49
N ALA A 111 0.22 2.04 -14.24
CA ALA A 111 0.60 1.39 -15.49
C ALA A 111 1.02 -0.08 -15.24
N ALA A 112 1.85 -0.32 -14.24
CA ALA A 112 2.24 -1.67 -13.83
C ALA A 112 1.02 -2.50 -13.39
N ALA A 113 0.10 -1.92 -12.62
CA ALA A 113 -1.15 -2.57 -12.20
C ALA A 113 -2.02 -2.95 -13.40
N ALA A 114 -2.15 -2.06 -14.39
CA ALA A 114 -2.89 -2.34 -15.62
C ALA A 114 -2.25 -3.49 -16.41
N ALA A 115 -0.93 -3.51 -16.53
CA ALA A 115 -0.20 -4.61 -17.18
C ALA A 115 -0.44 -5.96 -16.48
N LEU A 116 -0.35 -5.99 -15.15
CA LEU A 116 -0.62 -7.18 -14.33
C LEU A 116 -2.10 -7.65 -14.37
N CYS A 117 -3.04 -6.75 -14.67
CA CYS A 117 -4.46 -7.07 -14.85
C CYS A 117 -4.83 -7.38 -16.31
N SER A 118 -3.91 -7.20 -17.25
CA SER A 118 -4.19 -7.40 -18.67
C SER A 118 -4.42 -8.88 -19.03
N ALA A 119 -5.20 -9.12 -20.09
CA ALA A 119 -5.42 -10.47 -20.62
C ALA A 119 -4.13 -11.14 -21.13
N ALA A 120 -3.10 -10.36 -21.44
CA ALA A 120 -1.80 -10.87 -21.90
C ALA A 120 -0.90 -11.38 -20.76
N PHE A 121 -1.11 -10.89 -19.54
CA PHE A 121 -0.24 -11.19 -18.40
C PHE A 121 -0.15 -12.69 -18.05
N PRO A 122 -1.24 -13.47 -18.02
CA PRO A 122 -1.15 -14.91 -17.71
C PRO A 122 -0.26 -15.69 -18.68
N ALA A 123 -0.29 -15.36 -19.97
CA ALA A 123 0.55 -16.01 -20.98
C ALA A 123 2.03 -15.60 -20.80
N ALA A 124 2.31 -14.31 -20.59
CA ALA A 124 3.64 -13.82 -20.33
C ALA A 124 4.24 -14.45 -19.05
N LEU A 125 3.47 -14.53 -17.97
CA LEU A 125 3.90 -15.16 -16.72
C LEU A 125 4.21 -16.65 -16.91
N ARG A 126 3.36 -17.38 -17.61
CA ARG A 126 3.58 -18.80 -17.89
C ARG A 126 4.88 -19.04 -18.64
N SER A 127 5.15 -18.25 -19.68
CA SER A 127 6.40 -18.34 -20.45
C SER A 127 7.64 -18.13 -19.57
N GLN A 128 7.59 -17.19 -18.61
CA GLN A 128 8.68 -16.94 -17.67
C GLN A 128 8.86 -18.08 -16.66
N LEU A 129 7.75 -18.67 -16.20
CA LEU A 129 7.80 -19.85 -15.31
C LEU A 129 8.36 -21.08 -16.02
N GLU A 130 7.99 -21.31 -17.26
CA GLU A 130 8.51 -22.41 -18.10
C GLU A 130 10.01 -22.27 -18.38
N SER A 131 10.57 -21.04 -18.34
CA SER A 131 12.01 -20.80 -18.39
C SER A 131 12.77 -21.14 -17.10
N GLY A 132 12.06 -21.57 -16.04
CA GLY A 132 12.64 -21.99 -14.76
C GLY A 132 12.81 -20.86 -13.73
N LEU A 133 12.27 -19.68 -13.97
CA LEU A 133 12.35 -18.58 -13.00
C LEU A 133 11.45 -18.84 -11.79
N PRO A 134 11.89 -18.49 -10.56
CA PRO A 134 11.03 -18.45 -9.39
C PRO A 134 9.85 -17.48 -9.60
N PHE A 135 8.71 -17.72 -8.96
CA PHE A 135 7.48 -16.97 -9.18
C PHE A 135 7.65 -15.45 -9.13
N ALA A 136 8.36 -14.92 -8.13
CA ALA A 136 8.57 -13.47 -7.98
C ALA A 136 9.36 -12.89 -9.17
N ALA A 137 10.43 -13.55 -9.59
CA ALA A 137 11.24 -13.15 -10.74
C ALA A 137 10.46 -13.30 -12.07
N ALA A 138 9.73 -14.40 -12.24
CA ALA A 138 8.88 -14.63 -13.40
C ALA A 138 7.77 -13.56 -13.50
N ARG A 139 7.16 -13.19 -12.38
CA ARG A 139 6.15 -12.13 -12.32
C ARG A 139 6.74 -10.77 -12.73
N ALA A 140 7.94 -10.44 -12.23
CA ALA A 140 8.62 -9.18 -12.58
C ALA A 140 9.01 -9.15 -14.07
N ALA A 141 9.60 -10.23 -14.60
CA ALA A 141 9.97 -10.34 -16.01
C ALA A 141 8.75 -10.27 -16.94
N ALA A 142 7.67 -10.94 -16.60
CA ALA A 142 6.42 -10.88 -17.35
C ALA A 142 5.80 -9.46 -17.33
N ALA A 143 5.84 -8.78 -16.20
CA ALA A 143 5.38 -7.40 -16.08
C ALA A 143 6.24 -6.46 -16.92
N GLU A 144 7.56 -6.61 -16.91
CA GLU A 144 8.50 -5.82 -17.70
C GLU A 144 8.24 -5.93 -19.21
N THR A 145 7.90 -7.13 -19.68
CA THR A 145 7.56 -7.37 -21.10
C THR A 145 6.32 -6.56 -21.53
N LEU A 146 5.37 -6.33 -20.62
CA LEU A 146 4.11 -5.63 -20.90
C LEU A 146 4.14 -4.14 -20.54
N CYS A 147 4.99 -3.77 -19.60
CA CYS A 147 5.14 -2.40 -19.11
C CYS A 147 6.60 -2.18 -18.72
N PRO A 148 7.40 -1.54 -19.58
CA PRO A 148 8.81 -1.25 -19.30
C PRO A 148 8.97 -0.47 -17.99
N GLY A 149 9.91 -0.89 -17.14
CA GLY A 149 10.15 -0.35 -15.81
C GLY A 149 9.32 -1.01 -14.69
N ALA A 150 8.39 -1.90 -15.01
CA ALA A 150 7.57 -2.57 -14.01
C ALA A 150 8.37 -3.54 -13.13
N ALA A 151 9.46 -4.12 -13.66
CA ALA A 151 10.31 -5.02 -12.88
C ALA A 151 10.96 -4.30 -11.69
N ASP A 152 11.44 -3.08 -11.89
CA ASP A 152 12.06 -2.28 -10.82
C ASP A 152 11.03 -1.88 -9.75
N LEU A 153 9.81 -1.53 -10.17
CA LEU A 153 8.72 -1.21 -9.23
C LEU A 153 8.35 -2.42 -8.35
N LEU A 154 8.49 -3.62 -8.87
CA LEU A 154 8.19 -4.87 -8.15
C LEU A 154 9.33 -5.35 -7.24
N GLN A 155 10.41 -4.58 -7.07
CA GLN A 155 11.51 -4.90 -6.16
C GLN A 155 11.34 -4.28 -4.76
N THR A 156 10.52 -3.23 -4.63
CA THR A 156 10.40 -2.49 -3.37
C THR A 156 9.04 -2.74 -2.71
N PRO A 157 9.01 -2.97 -1.37
CA PRO A 157 7.81 -3.42 -0.67
C PRO A 157 6.62 -2.47 -0.79
N ASN A 158 6.85 -1.15 -0.71
CA ASN A 158 5.74 -0.19 -0.74
C ASN A 158 5.22 0.03 -2.17
N ASN A 159 6.10 -0.03 -3.19
CA ASN A 159 5.63 -0.02 -4.57
C ASN A 159 4.82 -1.30 -4.89
N ILE A 160 5.24 -2.47 -4.38
CA ILE A 160 4.46 -3.71 -4.53
C ILE A 160 3.04 -3.52 -3.96
N LEU A 161 2.92 -3.02 -2.72
CA LEU A 161 1.61 -2.73 -2.13
C LEU A 161 0.85 -1.66 -2.93
N GLY A 162 1.52 -0.60 -3.37
CA GLY A 162 0.94 0.44 -4.22
C GLY A 162 0.36 -0.11 -5.52
N ILE A 163 1.06 -1.04 -6.17
CA ILE A 163 0.58 -1.75 -7.37
C ILE A 163 -0.64 -2.60 -7.02
N GLU A 164 -0.63 -3.33 -5.89
CA GLU A 164 -1.79 -4.13 -5.48
C GLU A 164 -3.02 -3.26 -5.16
N TYR A 165 -2.82 -2.07 -4.56
CA TYR A 165 -3.90 -1.10 -4.38
C TYR A 165 -4.47 -0.63 -5.73
N CYS A 166 -3.61 -0.28 -6.68
CA CYS A 166 -4.04 0.12 -8.02
C CYS A 166 -4.77 -1.02 -8.76
N LYS A 167 -4.31 -2.28 -8.63
CA LYS A 167 -5.02 -3.46 -9.16
C LYS A 167 -6.41 -3.62 -8.54
N ALA A 168 -6.52 -3.44 -7.22
CA ALA A 168 -7.80 -3.52 -6.52
C ALA A 168 -8.78 -2.43 -7.00
N LEU A 169 -8.30 -1.20 -7.19
CA LEU A 169 -9.09 -0.10 -7.75
C LEU A 169 -9.58 -0.41 -9.17
N LEU A 170 -8.71 -0.96 -10.03
CA LEU A 170 -9.07 -1.36 -11.40
C LEU A 170 -10.15 -2.46 -11.40
N ARG A 171 -9.96 -3.52 -10.60
CA ARG A 171 -10.90 -4.64 -10.52
C ARG A 171 -12.27 -4.24 -9.97
N LEU A 172 -12.29 -3.29 -9.04
CA LEU A 172 -13.52 -2.72 -8.48
C LEU A 172 -14.18 -1.70 -9.42
N ASN A 173 -13.53 -1.33 -10.51
CA ASN A 173 -13.93 -0.19 -11.36
C ASN A 173 -14.20 1.07 -10.53
N SER A 174 -13.33 1.33 -9.55
CA SER A 174 -13.50 2.39 -8.57
C SER A 174 -13.08 3.75 -9.12
N GLN A 175 -13.79 4.80 -8.71
CA GLN A 175 -13.43 6.18 -9.01
C GLN A 175 -12.45 6.80 -7.98
N ILE A 176 -12.02 6.03 -6.99
CA ILE A 176 -11.04 6.46 -5.99
C ILE A 176 -9.71 6.73 -6.69
N ARG A 177 -9.13 7.90 -6.45
CA ARG A 177 -7.86 8.30 -7.05
C ARG A 177 -6.69 7.89 -6.15
N PRO A 178 -5.71 7.13 -6.64
CA PRO A 178 -4.50 6.84 -5.89
C PRO A 178 -3.61 8.08 -5.80
N VAL A 179 -3.03 8.30 -4.63
CA VAL A 179 -2.06 9.37 -4.35
C VAL A 179 -0.90 8.78 -3.56
N THR A 180 0.30 8.99 -4.07
CA THR A 180 1.52 8.57 -3.38
C THR A 180 2.03 9.67 -2.45
N ILE A 181 2.55 9.24 -1.32
CA ILE A 181 3.38 10.05 -0.42
C ILE A 181 4.78 9.45 -0.49
N ARG A 182 5.73 10.22 -1.00
CA ARG A 182 7.13 9.76 -1.05
C ARG A 182 7.62 9.45 0.35
N ARG A 183 8.19 8.27 0.53
CA ARG A 183 8.85 7.91 1.78
C ARG A 183 10.22 8.60 1.81
N GLU A 184 10.41 9.39 2.84
CA GLU A 184 11.70 9.97 3.21
C GLU A 184 12.19 9.24 4.45
N GLY A 185 13.44 8.75 4.45
CA GLY A 185 14.02 7.99 5.56
C GLY A 185 14.60 6.65 5.15
N MET A 186 15.07 5.89 6.12
CA MET A 186 15.78 4.61 5.93
C MET A 186 14.92 3.57 5.21
N GLY A 187 15.52 2.88 4.24
CA GLY A 187 14.95 1.67 3.63
C GLY A 187 14.76 0.57 4.67
N TYR A 188 13.78 -0.29 4.45
CA TYR A 188 13.40 -1.37 5.40
C TYR A 188 14.54 -2.35 5.75
N HIS A 189 15.64 -2.31 4.99
CA HIS A 189 16.83 -3.16 5.17
C HIS A 189 18.08 -2.40 5.61
N GLU A 190 17.98 -1.10 5.87
CA GLU A 190 19.12 -0.33 6.36
C GLU A 190 19.25 -0.49 7.89
N THR A 191 20.41 -0.93 8.34
CA THR A 191 20.72 -1.20 9.75
C THR A 191 21.39 -0.02 10.47
N ALA A 192 21.75 1.05 9.73
CA ALA A 192 22.35 2.24 10.31
C ALA A 192 21.29 3.32 10.57
N VAL A 193 21.20 3.81 11.80
CA VAL A 193 20.39 4.98 12.15
C VAL A 193 21.21 6.22 11.80
N PRO A 194 20.76 7.11 10.86
CA PRO A 194 21.46 8.36 10.62
C PRO A 194 21.49 9.22 11.89
N GLU A 195 22.64 9.86 12.19
CA GLU A 195 22.72 10.83 13.28
C GLU A 195 21.71 11.97 13.00
N GLY A 196 20.64 12.06 13.81
CA GLY A 196 19.63 13.12 13.72
C GLY A 196 18.18 12.66 13.55
N ASP A 197 17.92 11.41 13.14
CA ASP A 197 16.56 10.85 13.15
C ASP A 197 16.28 10.15 14.48
N SER A 198 15.71 10.90 15.41
CA SER A 198 15.00 10.28 16.54
C SER A 198 13.70 9.69 16.03
N ALA A 199 13.53 8.37 16.16
CA ALA A 199 12.31 7.61 15.87
C ALA A 199 11.05 8.20 16.53
#